data_acd397ad1d6a00393537f234cd946347
#
_entry.id   acd397ad1d6a00393537f234cd946347
#
_cell.length_a   1.000
_cell.length_b   1.000
_cell.length_c   1.000
_cell.angle_alpha   90.00
_cell.angle_beta   90.00
_cell.angle_gamma   90.00
#
_symmetry.space_group_name_H-M   'P 1'
#
loop_
_entity.id
_entity.type
_entity.pdbx_description
1 polymer ?
#
loop_
_entity_poly.entity_id
_entity_poly.type
_entity_poly.pdbx_seq_one_letter_code
_entity_poly.pdbx_strand_id
1 'polypeptide(L)'
;MKYIPLAVVLSTCGLLSVTCQLVINVSSGEADANVYRQSVTGNMTSETVNVEFLTPSGQAVLQVADFRSGVTITSITIPGEQELGEARYQVLCFVSPGTGDMIPPEAVTKLRQKHPGAVRVAEESRGRVVMDNSATLIVNKAQYLSSHIPHICKEAKETTFVPEHLITQYKDGTIGSKKINVRKEASYFSISTSSQYSQLKRCAQMSYNDLEPCLCVVDACVHWYPCSLKYCRNNSGDTGEHRCGIRTCSKCTEMRFTARSKHVCSWDEL
;
A
#
# COMPACT_ATOMS: atom_id res chain seq x y z
N MET A 1 -1.31 51.18 -34.64
CA MET A 1 -1.69 50.58 -33.36
C MET A 1 -2.71 49.48 -33.63
N LYS A 2 -2.26 48.21 -33.60
CA LYS A 2 -3.16 47.05 -33.84
C LYS A 2 -3.42 46.42 -32.48
N TYR A 3 -4.68 46.41 -32.06
CA TYR A 3 -5.16 45.71 -30.85
C TYR A 3 -5.19 44.21 -31.12
N ILE A 4 -4.45 43.44 -30.31
CA ILE A 4 -4.53 41.97 -30.26
C ILE A 4 -5.66 41.64 -29.29
N PRO A 5 -6.70 40.86 -29.70
CA PRO A 5 -7.72 40.44 -28.77
C PRO A 5 -7.17 39.36 -27.84
N LEU A 6 -7.36 39.56 -26.54
CA LEU A 6 -7.04 38.62 -25.48
C LEU A 6 -7.98 37.40 -25.63
N ALA A 7 -7.44 36.32 -26.16
CA ALA A 7 -8.18 35.05 -26.22
C ALA A 7 -8.39 34.52 -24.79
N VAL A 8 -9.61 34.58 -24.33
CA VAL A 8 -10.07 33.91 -23.10
C VAL A 8 -9.99 32.40 -23.37
N VAL A 9 -8.96 31.77 -22.82
CA VAL A 9 -8.88 30.31 -22.78
C VAL A 9 -9.92 29.83 -21.78
N LEU A 10 -11.11 29.52 -22.28
CA LEU A 10 -12.10 28.74 -21.57
C LEU A 10 -11.50 27.34 -21.38
N SER A 11 -10.98 27.10 -20.17
CA SER A 11 -10.61 25.76 -19.71
C SER A 11 -11.86 24.89 -19.73
N THR A 12 -11.99 24.09 -20.80
CA THR A 12 -12.96 22.99 -20.88
C THR A 12 -12.56 21.97 -19.85
N CYS A 13 -13.17 22.05 -18.67
CA CYS A 13 -13.15 20.97 -17.68
C CYS A 13 -13.92 19.80 -18.28
N GLY A 14 -13.24 19.03 -19.15
CA GLY A 14 -13.74 17.76 -19.67
C GLY A 14 -14.01 16.82 -18.50
N LEU A 15 -14.96 15.93 -18.68
CA LEU A 15 -15.36 14.83 -17.79
C LEU A 15 -14.17 13.91 -17.44
N LEU A 16 -13.16 14.44 -16.73
CA LEU A 16 -12.04 13.70 -16.18
C LEU A 16 -12.46 13.20 -14.80
N SER A 17 -12.28 11.90 -14.61
CA SER A 17 -12.37 11.24 -13.30
C SER A 17 -11.86 12.16 -12.19
N VAL A 18 -12.74 12.53 -11.26
CA VAL A 18 -12.38 13.43 -10.14
C VAL A 18 -11.48 12.66 -9.18
N THR A 19 -10.20 12.70 -9.45
CA THR A 19 -9.18 12.27 -8.49
C THR A 19 -8.83 13.46 -7.61
N CYS A 20 -9.11 13.37 -6.31
CA CYS A 20 -8.64 14.36 -5.35
C CYS A 20 -7.36 13.82 -4.71
N GLN A 21 -6.27 14.55 -4.91
CA GLN A 21 -4.97 14.25 -4.31
C GLN A 21 -4.74 15.16 -3.09
N LEU A 22 -4.49 14.56 -1.95
CA LEU A 22 -4.07 15.24 -0.73
C LEU A 22 -2.57 15.01 -0.55
N VAL A 23 -1.76 16.07 -0.67
CA VAL A 23 -0.31 16.00 -0.46
C VAL A 23 0.02 16.63 0.89
N ILE A 24 0.59 15.86 1.80
CA ILE A 24 0.83 16.25 3.19
C ILE A 24 2.27 16.00 3.60
N ASN A 25 2.77 16.83 4.51
CA ASN A 25 4.00 16.57 5.23
C ASN A 25 3.64 15.82 6.52
N VAL A 26 4.31 14.71 6.78
CA VAL A 26 3.99 13.78 7.87
C VAL A 26 5.22 13.53 8.71
N SER A 27 5.05 13.46 10.03
CA SER A 27 6.10 13.06 10.97
C SER A 27 5.64 11.82 11.74
N SER A 28 6.60 10.96 12.14
CA SER A 28 6.34 9.80 13.00
C SER A 28 5.93 10.21 14.42
N GLY A 29 6.16 11.47 14.82
CA GLY A 29 5.85 11.96 16.15
C GLY A 29 6.94 11.70 17.21
N GLU A 30 8.07 11.10 16.83
CA GLU A 30 9.24 10.92 17.69
C GLU A 30 10.10 12.18 17.74
N ALA A 31 10.95 12.33 18.77
CA ALA A 31 11.73 13.57 19.01
C ALA A 31 12.67 13.97 17.87
N ASP A 32 13.22 12.97 17.15
CA ASP A 32 14.11 13.16 15.99
C ASP A 32 13.43 12.73 14.67
N ALA A 33 12.13 12.92 14.58
CA ALA A 33 11.32 12.40 13.50
C ALA A 33 11.61 13.09 12.17
N ASN A 34 11.94 12.30 11.17
CA ASN A 34 11.99 12.75 9.80
C ASN A 34 10.60 13.19 9.31
N VAL A 35 10.58 14.23 8.49
CA VAL A 35 9.35 14.68 7.81
C VAL A 35 9.32 14.08 6.43
N TYR A 36 8.27 13.33 6.16
CA TYR A 36 8.01 12.69 4.87
C TYR A 36 6.96 13.47 4.10
N ARG A 37 7.11 13.50 2.80
CA ARG A 37 6.04 13.94 1.91
C ARG A 37 5.24 12.73 1.49
N GLN A 38 3.96 12.73 1.84
CA GLN A 38 3.04 11.63 1.54
C GLN A 38 1.87 12.14 0.69
N SER A 39 1.45 11.37 -0.29
CA SER A 39 0.22 11.64 -1.02
C SER A 39 -0.87 10.61 -0.66
N VAL A 40 -2.11 11.08 -0.57
CA VAL A 40 -3.30 10.25 -0.40
C VAL A 40 -4.29 10.61 -1.50
N THR A 41 -4.65 9.63 -2.32
CA THR A 41 -5.53 9.84 -3.47
C THR A 41 -6.72 8.89 -3.41
N GLY A 42 -7.93 9.44 -3.51
CA GLY A 42 -9.16 8.65 -3.69
C GLY A 42 -9.60 8.63 -5.14
N ASN A 43 -9.91 7.46 -5.67
CA ASN A 43 -10.45 7.29 -7.01
C ASN A 43 -11.81 6.58 -6.94
N MET A 44 -12.88 7.30 -7.30
CA MET A 44 -14.25 6.80 -7.26
C MET A 44 -14.52 5.77 -8.36
N THR A 45 -13.88 5.91 -9.53
CA THR A 45 -14.13 5.04 -10.68
C THR A 45 -13.53 3.64 -10.45
N SER A 46 -12.32 3.58 -9.92
CA SER A 46 -11.65 2.33 -9.57
C SER A 46 -11.99 1.82 -8.17
N GLU A 47 -12.67 2.62 -7.35
CA GLU A 47 -12.97 2.35 -5.95
C GLU A 47 -11.70 2.07 -5.13
N THR A 48 -10.65 2.89 -5.34
CA THR A 48 -9.37 2.73 -4.66
C THR A 48 -8.99 3.94 -3.83
N VAL A 49 -8.22 3.69 -2.77
CA VAL A 49 -7.47 4.71 -2.04
C VAL A 49 -6.00 4.36 -2.11
N ASN A 50 -5.20 5.30 -2.60
CA ASN A 50 -3.77 5.15 -2.75
C ASN A 50 -3.05 6.01 -1.72
N VAL A 51 -2.01 5.45 -1.11
CA VAL A 51 -1.07 6.15 -0.24
C VAL A 51 0.32 5.95 -0.81
N GLU A 52 1.03 7.04 -1.10
CA GLU A 52 2.36 7.02 -1.70
C GLU A 52 3.32 7.88 -0.89
N PHE A 53 4.52 7.40 -0.63
CA PHE A 53 5.58 8.14 0.05
C PHE A 53 6.96 7.57 -0.25
N LEU A 54 8.00 8.37 0.06
CA LEU A 54 9.39 7.93 0.08
C LEU A 54 9.83 7.75 1.53
N THR A 55 10.54 6.66 1.81
CA THR A 55 11.22 6.46 3.10
C THR A 55 12.52 7.27 3.16
N PRO A 56 13.15 7.46 4.34
CA PRO A 56 14.44 8.13 4.44
C PRO A 56 15.57 7.42 3.68
N SER A 57 15.47 6.09 3.56
CA SER A 57 16.40 5.26 2.75
C SER A 57 16.18 5.40 1.24
N GLY A 58 15.19 6.18 0.81
CA GLY A 58 14.89 6.41 -0.61
C GLY A 58 13.97 5.36 -1.25
N GLN A 59 13.44 4.43 -0.47
CA GLN A 59 12.44 3.47 -0.97
C GLN A 59 11.14 4.19 -1.31
N ALA A 60 10.56 3.89 -2.48
CA ALA A 60 9.22 4.36 -2.84
C ALA A 60 8.18 3.30 -2.44
N VAL A 61 7.25 3.70 -1.59
CA VAL A 61 6.14 2.83 -1.14
C VAL A 61 4.84 3.33 -1.75
N LEU A 62 4.14 2.43 -2.44
CA LEU A 62 2.78 2.61 -2.93
C LEU A 62 1.88 1.58 -2.25
N GLN A 63 0.89 2.04 -1.50
CA GLN A 63 -0.16 1.19 -0.94
C GLN A 63 -1.50 1.52 -1.59
N VAL A 64 -2.17 0.54 -2.16
CA VAL A 64 -3.47 0.66 -2.82
C VAL A 64 -4.48 -0.21 -2.10
N ALA A 65 -5.46 0.42 -1.47
CA ALA A 65 -6.63 -0.26 -0.92
C ALA A 65 -7.71 -0.33 -2.01
N ASP A 66 -7.97 -1.52 -2.52
CA ASP A 66 -9.01 -1.80 -3.52
C ASP A 66 -10.30 -2.22 -2.80
N PHE A 67 -11.25 -1.31 -2.72
CA PHE A 67 -12.53 -1.51 -2.02
C PHE A 67 -13.47 -2.43 -2.79
N ARG A 68 -13.33 -2.52 -4.11
CA ARG A 68 -14.13 -3.41 -4.96
C ARG A 68 -13.74 -4.86 -4.75
N SER A 69 -12.45 -5.13 -4.64
CA SER A 69 -11.91 -6.47 -4.50
C SER A 69 -11.69 -6.88 -3.05
N GLY A 70 -11.68 -5.93 -2.12
CA GLY A 70 -11.44 -6.17 -0.69
C GLY A 70 -10.02 -6.61 -0.39
N VAL A 71 -9.03 -6.06 -1.11
CA VAL A 71 -7.61 -6.35 -0.91
C VAL A 71 -6.79 -5.07 -0.81
N THR A 72 -5.65 -5.15 -0.16
CA THR A 72 -4.62 -4.10 -0.16
C THR A 72 -3.39 -4.60 -0.91
N ILE A 73 -2.90 -3.79 -1.84
CA ILE A 73 -1.69 -4.06 -2.62
C ILE A 73 -0.62 -3.08 -2.14
N THR A 74 0.52 -3.59 -1.70
CA THR A 74 1.66 -2.78 -1.28
C THR A 74 2.84 -3.06 -2.19
N SER A 75 3.29 -2.07 -2.94
CA SER A 75 4.48 -2.13 -3.80
C SER A 75 5.59 -1.30 -3.16
N ILE A 76 6.76 -1.90 -3.01
CA ILE A 76 7.96 -1.26 -2.47
C ILE A 76 9.02 -1.30 -3.56
N THR A 77 9.49 -0.13 -3.98
CA THR A 77 10.58 0.02 -4.95
C THR A 77 11.81 0.49 -4.22
N ILE A 78 12.85 -0.32 -4.24
CA ILE A 78 14.11 -0.11 -3.54
C ILE A 78 15.15 0.31 -4.58
N PRO A 79 15.80 1.47 -4.46
CA PRO A 79 16.88 1.86 -5.34
C PRO A 79 18.08 0.93 -5.15
N GLY A 80 18.74 0.55 -6.23
CA GLY A 80 19.93 -0.28 -6.19
C GLY A 80 21.20 0.56 -6.22
N GLU A 81 22.26 0.02 -5.66
CA GLU A 81 23.60 0.60 -5.67
C GLU A 81 24.40 0.02 -6.84
N GLN A 82 24.62 0.84 -7.86
CA GLN A 82 25.36 0.42 -9.07
C GLN A 82 26.81 0.01 -8.76
N GLU A 83 27.38 0.57 -7.72
CA GLU A 83 28.75 0.26 -7.23
C GLU A 83 28.84 -1.18 -6.71
N LEU A 84 27.73 -1.73 -6.22
CA LEU A 84 27.62 -3.13 -5.79
C LEU A 84 27.20 -4.07 -6.94
N GLY A 85 26.99 -3.54 -8.15
CA GLY A 85 26.55 -4.32 -9.30
C GLY A 85 25.07 -4.65 -9.31
N GLU A 86 24.28 -3.96 -8.49
CA GLU A 86 22.84 -4.13 -8.42
C GLU A 86 22.13 -3.51 -9.63
N ALA A 87 20.92 -3.98 -9.94
CA ALA A 87 20.08 -3.36 -10.93
C ALA A 87 19.63 -1.97 -10.42
N ARG A 88 19.09 -1.15 -11.32
CA ARG A 88 18.67 0.21 -11.00
C ARG A 88 17.68 0.29 -9.82
N TYR A 89 16.82 -0.70 -9.68
CA TYR A 89 15.86 -0.84 -8.58
C TYR A 89 15.38 -2.28 -8.45
N GLN A 90 14.97 -2.63 -7.27
CA GLN A 90 14.27 -3.86 -6.92
C GLN A 90 12.81 -3.51 -6.59
N VAL A 91 11.86 -4.32 -7.02
CA VAL A 91 10.46 -4.16 -6.68
C VAL A 91 9.95 -5.37 -5.92
N LEU A 92 9.40 -5.15 -4.75
CA LEU A 92 8.69 -6.16 -3.97
C LEU A 92 7.21 -5.80 -3.94
N CYS A 93 6.33 -6.76 -4.12
CA CYS A 93 4.89 -6.55 -4.09
C CYS A 93 4.22 -7.51 -3.12
N PHE A 94 3.29 -6.98 -2.31
CA PHE A 94 2.56 -7.75 -1.31
C PHE A 94 1.07 -7.52 -1.51
N VAL A 95 0.28 -8.59 -1.49
CA VAL A 95 -1.18 -8.51 -1.59
C VAL A 95 -1.79 -9.13 -0.35
N SER A 96 -2.52 -8.34 0.40
CA SER A 96 -3.16 -8.73 1.65
C SER A 96 -4.68 -8.61 1.58
N PRO A 97 -5.44 -9.43 2.32
CA PRO A 97 -6.89 -9.30 2.39
C PRO A 97 -7.29 -8.06 3.19
N GLY A 98 -8.45 -7.50 2.83
CA GLY A 98 -9.01 -6.31 3.45
C GLY A 98 -8.45 -5.01 2.88
N THR A 99 -9.17 -3.92 3.13
CA THR A 99 -8.77 -2.55 2.74
C THR A 99 -8.04 -1.82 3.87
N GLY A 100 -7.65 -2.56 4.91
CA GLY A 100 -7.18 -1.96 6.14
C GLY A 100 -8.29 -1.16 6.82
N ASP A 101 -7.89 -0.18 7.65
CA ASP A 101 -8.83 0.72 8.33
C ASP A 101 -9.06 2.02 7.53
N MET A 102 -8.77 2.02 6.21
CA MET A 102 -8.91 3.24 5.39
C MET A 102 -10.37 3.61 5.18
N ILE A 103 -10.67 4.91 5.21
CA ILE A 103 -11.98 5.40 4.81
C ILE A 103 -12.21 5.21 3.30
N PRO A 104 -13.46 5.04 2.86
CA PRO A 104 -13.75 4.76 1.44
C PRO A 104 -13.36 5.94 0.53
N PRO A 105 -13.11 5.66 -0.77
CA PRO A 105 -12.65 6.65 -1.75
C PRO A 105 -13.52 7.90 -1.79
N GLU A 106 -14.84 7.75 -1.68
CA GLU A 106 -15.79 8.86 -1.63
C GLU A 106 -15.49 9.84 -0.49
N ALA A 107 -15.10 9.33 0.66
CA ALA A 107 -14.76 10.18 1.80
C ALA A 107 -13.40 10.88 1.58
N VAL A 108 -12.42 10.17 1.00
CA VAL A 108 -11.10 10.74 0.68
C VAL A 108 -11.22 11.88 -0.34
N THR A 109 -12.04 11.74 -1.38
CA THR A 109 -12.23 12.79 -2.39
C THR A 109 -12.83 14.08 -1.84
N LYS A 110 -13.50 14.03 -0.69
CA LYS A 110 -14.07 15.19 0.01
C LYS A 110 -13.10 15.90 0.95
N LEU A 111 -11.91 15.31 1.20
CA LEU A 111 -10.91 15.93 2.07
C LEU A 111 -10.37 17.21 1.44
N ARG A 112 -10.11 18.20 2.28
CA ARG A 112 -9.54 19.49 1.87
C ARG A 112 -8.37 19.83 2.79
N GLN A 113 -7.30 20.31 2.19
CA GLN A 113 -6.10 20.74 2.91
C GLN A 113 -6.07 22.27 2.99
N LYS A 114 -6.35 22.81 4.18
CA LYS A 114 -6.32 24.25 4.42
C LYS A 114 -4.90 24.80 4.63
N HIS A 115 -3.99 23.96 5.16
CA HIS A 115 -2.61 24.34 5.51
C HIS A 115 -1.63 23.34 4.89
N PRO A 116 -1.21 23.52 3.63
CA PRO A 116 -0.35 22.56 2.92
C PRO A 116 1.08 22.46 3.50
N GLY A 117 1.56 23.50 4.19
CA GLY A 117 2.88 23.50 4.83
C GLY A 117 2.91 22.88 6.24
N ALA A 118 1.74 22.55 6.82
CA ALA A 118 1.70 22.00 8.17
C ALA A 118 2.20 20.55 8.18
N VAL A 119 3.09 20.24 9.13
CA VAL A 119 3.50 18.87 9.42
C VAL A 119 2.38 18.19 10.23
N ARG A 120 1.98 17.03 9.79
CA ARG A 120 0.91 16.26 10.42
C ARG A 120 1.47 15.07 11.17
N VAL A 121 0.87 14.80 12.32
CA VAL A 121 1.10 13.60 13.12
C VAL A 121 -0.23 12.85 13.21
N ALA A 122 -0.20 11.54 13.16
CA ALA A 122 -1.40 10.73 13.34
C ALA A 122 -1.95 10.88 14.76
N GLU A 123 -3.28 10.91 14.89
CA GLU A 123 -3.95 11.02 16.20
C GLU A 123 -3.86 9.70 16.98
N GLU A 124 -3.77 8.57 16.28
CA GLU A 124 -3.80 7.23 16.86
C GLU A 124 -2.77 6.33 16.17
N SER A 125 -2.00 5.57 16.94
CA SER A 125 -1.14 4.51 16.42
C SER A 125 -1.89 3.17 16.46
N ARG A 126 -1.94 2.50 15.31
CA ARG A 126 -2.43 1.12 15.19
C ARG A 126 -1.34 0.09 15.48
N GLY A 127 -0.14 0.55 15.84
CA GLY A 127 1.00 -0.28 16.16
C GLY A 127 1.58 -1.02 14.96
N ARG A 128 2.22 -2.15 15.23
CA ARG A 128 2.88 -3.01 14.24
C ARG A 128 2.09 -4.29 14.06
N VAL A 129 1.81 -4.65 12.81
CA VAL A 129 1.19 -5.92 12.42
C VAL A 129 2.20 -6.73 11.65
N VAL A 130 2.37 -8.00 12.03
CA VAL A 130 3.21 -8.96 11.33
C VAL A 130 2.37 -9.69 10.29
N MET A 131 2.88 -9.80 9.07
CA MET A 131 2.24 -10.51 7.97
C MET A 131 3.21 -11.54 7.38
N ASP A 132 2.90 -12.81 7.59
CA ASP A 132 3.66 -13.92 7.03
C ASP A 132 3.12 -14.24 5.63
N ASN A 133 3.97 -14.03 4.60
CA ASN A 133 3.63 -14.21 3.19
C ASN A 133 4.23 -15.53 2.69
N SER A 134 3.44 -16.58 2.77
CA SER A 134 3.88 -17.98 2.52
C SER A 134 3.81 -18.41 1.07
N ALA A 135 3.27 -17.58 0.18
CA ALA A 135 3.14 -17.95 -1.21
C ALA A 135 3.46 -16.77 -2.15
N THR A 136 3.86 -17.10 -3.37
CA THR A 136 4.02 -16.14 -4.46
C THR A 136 2.82 -16.19 -5.39
N LEU A 137 2.46 -15.03 -5.94
CA LEU A 137 1.32 -14.85 -6.83
C LEU A 137 1.82 -14.70 -8.29
N ILE A 138 1.19 -15.42 -9.21
CA ILE A 138 1.46 -15.23 -10.64
C ILE A 138 0.75 -13.97 -11.13
N VAL A 139 1.49 -12.87 -11.23
CA VAL A 139 0.98 -11.51 -11.48
C VAL A 139 0.03 -11.43 -12.69
N ASN A 140 0.40 -12.03 -13.82
CA ASN A 140 -0.41 -11.98 -15.05
C ASN A 140 -1.77 -12.67 -14.92
N LYS A 141 -1.93 -13.54 -13.92
CA LYS A 141 -3.18 -14.26 -13.64
C LYS A 141 -3.95 -13.65 -12.46
N ALA A 142 -3.38 -12.69 -11.77
CA ALA A 142 -3.90 -12.13 -10.53
C ALA A 142 -5.08 -11.15 -10.69
N GLN A 143 -5.48 -10.84 -11.92
CA GLN A 143 -6.63 -9.96 -12.21
C GLN A 143 -7.94 -10.44 -11.58
N TYR A 144 -8.04 -11.73 -11.19
CA TYR A 144 -9.22 -12.27 -10.51
C TYR A 144 -9.29 -11.86 -9.05
N LEU A 145 -8.15 -11.62 -8.40
CA LEU A 145 -8.09 -11.05 -7.04
C LEU A 145 -8.36 -9.55 -7.09
N SER A 146 -7.66 -8.84 -7.94
CA SER A 146 -7.87 -7.43 -8.22
C SER A 146 -7.33 -7.11 -9.61
N SER A 147 -8.09 -6.32 -10.38
CA SER A 147 -7.66 -5.82 -11.69
C SER A 147 -6.43 -4.92 -11.62
N HIS A 148 -6.09 -4.42 -10.43
CA HIS A 148 -4.96 -3.52 -10.20
C HIS A 148 -3.63 -4.27 -10.01
N ILE A 149 -3.64 -5.53 -9.54
CA ILE A 149 -2.43 -6.30 -9.27
C ILE A 149 -1.52 -6.44 -10.50
N PRO A 150 -2.02 -6.84 -11.70
CA PRO A 150 -1.15 -6.98 -12.87
C PRO A 150 -0.49 -5.69 -13.31
N HIS A 151 -1.04 -4.56 -12.93
CA HIS A 151 -0.50 -3.25 -13.27
C HIS A 151 0.50 -2.77 -12.22
N ILE A 152 0.14 -2.84 -10.94
CA ILE A 152 0.95 -2.34 -9.82
C ILE A 152 2.17 -3.24 -9.57
N CYS A 153 1.98 -4.58 -9.61
CA CYS A 153 3.04 -5.56 -9.35
C CYS A 153 3.79 -6.01 -10.60
N LYS A 154 3.60 -5.34 -11.75
CA LYS A 154 4.20 -5.74 -13.03
C LYS A 154 5.70 -5.95 -12.95
N GLU A 155 6.40 -5.02 -12.33
CA GLU A 155 7.87 -5.04 -12.24
C GLU A 155 8.38 -5.99 -11.14
N ALA A 156 7.54 -6.33 -10.16
CA ALA A 156 7.87 -7.30 -9.12
C ALA A 156 7.95 -8.74 -9.64
N LYS A 157 7.19 -9.08 -10.68
CA LYS A 157 7.18 -10.43 -11.29
C LYS A 157 7.04 -11.55 -10.24
N GLU A 158 8.13 -12.32 -10.01
CA GLU A 158 8.18 -13.45 -9.08
C GLU A 158 8.26 -13.02 -7.60
N THR A 159 8.53 -11.74 -7.32
CA THR A 159 8.58 -11.17 -5.98
C THR A 159 7.23 -10.54 -5.57
N THR A 160 6.13 -11.16 -5.97
CA THR A 160 4.79 -10.81 -5.52
C THR A 160 4.30 -11.85 -4.53
N PHE A 161 4.13 -11.42 -3.29
CA PHE A 161 3.89 -12.29 -2.14
C PHE A 161 2.47 -12.15 -1.60
N VAL A 162 1.93 -13.26 -1.06
CA VAL A 162 0.61 -13.31 -0.45
C VAL A 162 0.62 -14.17 0.82
N PRO A 163 -0.18 -13.84 1.82
CA PRO A 163 -0.33 -14.67 3.01
C PRO A 163 -1.22 -15.89 2.73
N GLU A 164 -0.99 -16.99 3.48
CA GLU A 164 -1.73 -18.24 3.30
C GLU A 164 -3.24 -18.09 3.49
N HIS A 165 -3.64 -17.24 4.45
CA HIS A 165 -5.07 -17.02 4.71
C HIS A 165 -5.79 -16.33 3.53
N LEU A 166 -5.09 -15.51 2.73
CA LEU A 166 -5.67 -14.97 1.49
C LEU A 166 -5.96 -16.10 0.50
N ILE A 167 -5.04 -17.08 0.38
CA ILE A 167 -5.22 -18.23 -0.50
C ILE A 167 -6.41 -19.08 -0.04
N THR A 168 -6.54 -19.29 1.28
CA THR A 168 -7.65 -20.03 1.85
C THR A 168 -8.98 -19.33 1.60
N GLN A 169 -9.07 -18.02 1.88
CA GLN A 169 -10.26 -17.21 1.61
C GLN A 169 -10.63 -17.23 0.13
N TYR A 170 -9.63 -17.19 -0.75
CA TYR A 170 -9.83 -17.29 -2.19
C TYR A 170 -10.42 -18.64 -2.60
N LYS A 171 -9.87 -19.75 -2.09
CA LYS A 171 -10.37 -21.10 -2.34
C LYS A 171 -11.79 -21.31 -1.84
N ASP A 172 -12.12 -20.72 -0.70
CA ASP A 172 -13.45 -20.82 -0.07
C ASP A 172 -14.49 -19.87 -0.71
N GLY A 173 -14.05 -19.03 -1.68
CA GLY A 173 -14.91 -18.04 -2.34
C GLY A 173 -15.37 -16.91 -1.42
N THR A 174 -14.62 -16.64 -0.33
CA THR A 174 -14.99 -15.68 0.72
C THR A 174 -14.38 -14.29 0.52
N ILE A 175 -13.53 -14.07 -0.51
CA ILE A 175 -12.95 -12.76 -0.80
C ILE A 175 -13.96 -11.90 -1.55
N GLY A 176 -14.43 -10.86 -0.88
CA GLY A 176 -15.39 -9.90 -1.43
C GLY A 176 -16.75 -10.53 -1.75
N SER A 177 -17.57 -9.84 -2.53
CA SER A 177 -18.92 -10.30 -2.91
C SER A 177 -18.94 -11.26 -4.12
N LYS A 178 -17.79 -11.61 -4.69
CA LYS A 178 -17.70 -12.51 -5.85
C LYS A 178 -17.54 -13.97 -5.42
N LYS A 179 -18.51 -14.81 -5.77
CA LYS A 179 -18.35 -16.27 -5.77
C LYS A 179 -17.35 -16.64 -6.88
N ILE A 180 -16.16 -17.11 -6.50
CA ILE A 180 -15.11 -17.53 -7.41
C ILE A 180 -15.20 -19.03 -7.62
N ASN A 181 -15.04 -19.48 -8.85
CA ASN A 181 -15.15 -20.90 -9.21
C ASN A 181 -13.79 -21.58 -9.01
N VAL A 182 -13.61 -22.17 -7.83
CA VAL A 182 -12.34 -22.67 -7.24
C VAL A 182 -11.60 -23.73 -8.07
N ARG A 183 -12.28 -24.46 -8.95
CA ARG A 183 -11.68 -25.61 -9.67
C ARG A 183 -10.62 -25.26 -10.75
N LYS A 184 -10.59 -24.02 -11.25
CA LYS A 184 -9.64 -23.60 -12.32
C LYS A 184 -8.39 -22.90 -11.77
N GLU A 185 -8.28 -22.65 -10.49
CA GLU A 185 -7.46 -21.56 -9.95
C GLU A 185 -6.28 -21.97 -9.07
N ALA A 186 -6.11 -23.29 -8.81
CA ALA A 186 -4.93 -23.83 -8.10
C ALA A 186 -3.58 -23.51 -8.79
N SER A 187 -3.63 -23.03 -10.04
CA SER A 187 -2.43 -22.69 -10.83
C SER A 187 -1.98 -21.22 -10.70
N TYR A 188 -2.66 -20.40 -9.87
CA TYR A 188 -2.32 -18.97 -9.72
C TYR A 188 -1.31 -18.67 -8.62
N PHE A 189 -1.13 -19.61 -7.70
CA PHE A 189 -0.21 -19.49 -6.58
C PHE A 189 0.92 -20.51 -6.70
N SER A 190 2.14 -20.08 -6.48
CA SER A 190 3.25 -20.97 -6.19
C SER A 190 3.46 -20.97 -4.67
N ILE A 191 3.10 -22.06 -4.00
CA ILE A 191 3.24 -22.20 -2.55
C ILE A 191 4.71 -22.53 -2.27
N SER A 192 5.42 -21.62 -1.63
CA SER A 192 6.65 -21.93 -0.93
C SER A 192 6.26 -22.70 0.33
N THR A 193 6.81 -23.87 0.55
CA THR A 193 6.55 -24.68 1.76
C THR A 193 7.00 -23.93 3.00
N SER A 194 6.14 -23.11 3.55
CA SER A 194 6.42 -22.14 4.60
C SER A 194 6.22 -22.62 6.02
N SER A 195 6.02 -23.93 6.22
CA SER A 195 5.90 -24.52 7.56
C SER A 195 7.18 -24.39 8.43
N GLN A 196 8.19 -23.64 7.96
CA GLN A 196 9.50 -23.53 8.60
C GLN A 196 9.96 -22.11 8.91
N TYR A 197 9.07 -21.08 8.89
CA TYR A 197 9.51 -19.71 9.23
C TYR A 197 10.26 -19.61 10.55
N SER A 198 9.84 -20.37 11.56
CA SER A 198 10.49 -20.38 12.89
C SER A 198 11.89 -20.99 12.92
N GLN A 199 12.29 -21.69 11.86
CA GLN A 199 13.59 -22.38 11.78
C GLN A 199 14.59 -21.65 10.85
N LEU A 200 14.12 -20.72 10.01
CA LEU A 200 14.97 -19.98 9.11
C LEU A 200 15.70 -18.84 9.84
N LYS A 201 17.00 -18.71 9.55
CA LYS A 201 17.75 -17.52 9.97
C LYS A 201 17.25 -16.30 9.20
N ARG A 202 17.31 -15.10 9.80
CA ARG A 202 17.07 -13.86 9.07
C ARG A 202 18.13 -13.64 8.00
N CYS A 203 17.73 -13.16 6.82
CA CYS A 203 18.69 -12.87 5.74
C CYS A 203 19.76 -11.86 6.16
N ALA A 204 19.40 -10.85 6.97
CA ALA A 204 20.35 -9.89 7.54
C ALA A 204 21.46 -10.53 8.39
N GLN A 205 21.22 -11.72 8.97
CA GLN A 205 22.19 -12.44 9.81
C GLN A 205 23.07 -13.42 9.01
N MET A 206 22.83 -13.53 7.69
CA MET A 206 23.57 -14.43 6.83
C MET A 206 24.76 -13.73 6.17
N SER A 207 25.80 -14.50 5.86
CA SER A 207 26.91 -13.99 5.05
C SER A 207 26.44 -13.73 3.62
N TYR A 208 27.07 -12.77 2.94
CA TYR A 208 26.77 -12.43 1.55
C TYR A 208 26.89 -13.63 0.59
N ASN A 209 27.80 -14.54 0.87
CA ASN A 209 28.05 -15.73 0.05
C ASN A 209 27.13 -16.92 0.37
N ASP A 210 26.27 -16.80 1.38
CA ASP A 210 25.35 -17.87 1.75
C ASP A 210 24.21 -17.97 0.74
N LEU A 211 24.12 -19.12 0.07
CA LEU A 211 23.06 -19.40 -0.92
C LEU A 211 21.87 -20.16 -0.31
N GLU A 212 21.83 -20.29 1.01
CA GLU A 212 20.76 -20.97 1.71
C GLU A 212 19.50 -20.10 1.79
N PRO A 213 18.30 -20.71 1.83
CA PRO A 213 17.06 -19.98 2.07
C PRO A 213 17.08 -19.28 3.43
N CYS A 214 16.53 -18.06 3.45
CA CYS A 214 16.47 -17.23 4.66
C CYS A 214 15.12 -16.52 4.80
N LEU A 215 14.86 -16.05 6.01
CA LEU A 215 13.68 -15.24 6.30
C LEU A 215 13.99 -13.77 6.00
N CYS A 216 13.35 -13.25 4.98
CA CYS A 216 13.39 -11.82 4.65
C CYS A 216 12.29 -11.08 5.38
N VAL A 217 12.59 -9.89 5.89
CA VAL A 217 11.67 -9.05 6.65
C VAL A 217 11.74 -7.63 6.09
N VAL A 218 10.61 -7.10 5.68
CA VAL A 218 10.49 -5.75 5.12
C VAL A 218 9.40 -4.98 5.85
N ASP A 219 9.71 -3.77 6.30
CA ASP A 219 8.77 -2.90 6.97
C ASP A 219 8.15 -1.88 6.00
N ALA A 220 6.82 -1.76 6.05
CA ALA A 220 6.09 -0.67 5.43
C ALA A 220 5.30 0.09 6.49
N CYS A 221 5.79 1.28 6.87
CA CYS A 221 5.16 2.13 7.86
C CYS A 221 4.43 3.29 7.20
N VAL A 222 3.11 3.29 7.24
CA VAL A 222 2.29 4.45 6.85
C VAL A 222 2.12 5.33 8.08
N HIS A 223 2.79 6.48 8.09
CA HIS A 223 2.80 7.37 9.25
C HIS A 223 1.55 8.22 9.41
N TRP A 224 0.74 8.30 8.35
CA TRP A 224 -0.53 9.02 8.42
C TRP A 224 -1.49 8.51 7.34
N TYR A 225 -2.69 8.13 7.74
CA TYR A 225 -3.79 7.86 6.81
C TYR A 225 -5.14 8.15 7.48
N PRO A 226 -6.18 8.50 6.72
CA PRO A 226 -7.51 8.68 7.27
C PRO A 226 -8.15 7.33 7.56
N CYS A 227 -8.34 6.99 8.84
CA CYS A 227 -8.79 5.66 9.27
C CYS A 227 -10.26 5.59 9.71
N SER A 228 -10.89 6.71 10.07
CA SER A 228 -12.32 6.74 10.35
C SER A 228 -12.91 8.13 10.22
N LEU A 229 -14.23 8.19 10.12
CA LEU A 229 -14.99 9.44 10.13
C LEU A 229 -15.33 9.83 11.57
N LYS A 230 -15.20 11.13 11.89
CA LYS A 230 -15.67 11.69 13.16
C LYS A 230 -17.10 12.20 12.99
N TYR A 231 -17.93 11.89 13.97
CA TYR A 231 -19.30 12.38 14.07
C TYR A 231 -19.43 13.26 15.31
N CYS A 232 -20.08 14.40 15.14
CA CYS A 232 -20.36 15.35 16.22
C CYS A 232 -21.87 15.52 16.36
N ARG A 233 -22.31 15.80 17.60
CA ARG A 233 -23.69 16.18 17.91
C ARG A 233 -23.81 17.69 17.93
N ASN A 234 -24.89 18.22 17.40
CA ASN A 234 -25.21 19.64 17.51
C ASN A 234 -25.67 19.95 18.95
N ASN A 235 -25.10 20.98 19.57
CA ASN A 235 -25.52 21.45 20.90
C ASN A 235 -26.91 22.13 20.93
N SER A 236 -27.57 22.22 19.78
CA SER A 236 -28.83 22.96 19.59
C SER A 236 -30.10 22.11 19.71
N GLY A 237 -30.04 20.98 20.46
CA GLY A 237 -31.25 20.19 20.74
C GLY A 237 -31.73 19.29 19.59
N ASP A 238 -31.10 19.34 18.43
CA ASP A 238 -31.35 18.43 17.33
C ASP A 238 -30.58 17.12 17.56
N THR A 239 -31.28 15.98 17.49
CA THR A 239 -30.74 14.65 17.77
C THR A 239 -29.87 14.10 16.64
N GLY A 240 -29.60 14.90 15.60
CA GLY A 240 -28.83 14.51 14.43
C GLY A 240 -27.33 14.51 14.68
N GLU A 241 -26.65 13.41 14.36
CA GLU A 241 -25.20 13.35 14.25
C GLU A 241 -24.77 13.78 12.83
N HIS A 242 -23.77 14.68 12.73
CA HIS A 242 -23.20 15.08 11.45
C HIS A 242 -21.70 14.79 11.40
N ARG A 243 -21.19 14.57 10.19
CA ARG A 243 -19.75 14.36 9.96
C ARG A 243 -19.00 15.68 10.22
N CYS A 244 -18.11 15.70 11.19
CA CYS A 244 -17.33 16.89 11.58
C CYS A 244 -15.82 16.78 11.33
N GLY A 245 -15.34 15.63 10.89
CA GLY A 245 -13.92 15.46 10.62
C GLY A 245 -13.53 14.01 10.30
N ILE A 246 -12.24 13.78 10.31
CA ILE A 246 -11.65 12.45 10.17
C ILE A 246 -10.80 12.15 11.41
N ARG A 247 -10.66 10.87 11.73
CA ARG A 247 -9.60 10.37 12.61
C ARG A 247 -8.44 9.93 11.73
N THR A 248 -7.23 10.16 12.19
CA THR A 248 -6.02 9.86 11.46
C THR A 248 -5.18 8.86 12.24
N CYS A 249 -4.66 7.86 11.53
CA CYS A 249 -3.93 6.76 12.11
C CYS A 249 -2.54 6.62 11.49
N SER A 250 -1.63 5.97 12.23
CA SER A 250 -0.38 5.41 11.72
C SER A 250 -0.37 3.90 11.93
N LYS A 251 0.31 3.17 11.05
CA LYS A 251 0.43 1.71 11.11
C LYS A 251 1.72 1.26 10.46
N CYS A 252 2.45 0.36 11.12
CA CYS A 252 3.56 -0.37 10.50
C CYS A 252 3.12 -1.79 10.17
N THR A 253 3.48 -2.26 8.98
CA THR A 253 3.29 -3.66 8.59
C THR A 253 4.66 -4.28 8.37
N GLU A 254 5.00 -5.29 9.15
CA GLU A 254 6.19 -6.11 8.99
C GLU A 254 5.83 -7.27 8.07
N MET A 255 6.36 -7.26 6.85
CA MET A 255 6.12 -8.29 5.85
C MET A 255 7.25 -9.28 5.85
N ARG A 256 6.94 -10.55 6.15
CA ARG A 256 7.89 -11.65 6.20
C ARG A 256 7.66 -12.58 5.02
N PHE A 257 8.74 -13.03 4.39
CA PHE A 257 8.69 -14.01 3.33
C PHE A 257 10.00 -14.81 3.25
N THR A 258 9.95 -16.00 2.67
CA THR A 258 11.14 -16.81 2.44
C THR A 258 11.83 -16.37 1.17
N ALA A 259 13.06 -15.90 1.28
CA ALA A 259 13.96 -15.66 0.16
C ALA A 259 14.80 -16.91 -0.12
N ARG A 260 15.08 -17.20 -1.39
CA ARG A 260 15.92 -18.35 -1.80
C ARG A 260 17.38 -18.20 -1.37
N SER A 261 17.83 -16.96 -1.24
CA SER A 261 19.13 -16.56 -0.77
C SER A 261 19.08 -15.11 -0.31
N LYS A 262 20.09 -14.66 0.42
CA LYS A 262 20.21 -13.27 0.88
C LYS A 262 20.05 -12.26 -0.26
N HIS A 263 20.60 -12.52 -1.44
CA HIS A 263 20.52 -11.61 -2.61
C HIS A 263 19.10 -11.37 -3.16
N VAL A 264 18.16 -12.23 -2.82
CA VAL A 264 16.75 -12.11 -3.26
C VAL A 264 15.90 -11.41 -2.20
N CYS A 265 16.44 -11.18 -1.02
CA CYS A 265 15.83 -10.38 0.02
C CYS A 265 15.85 -8.88 -0.37
N SER A 266 15.28 -8.05 0.43
CA SER A 266 15.38 -6.59 0.27
C SER A 266 16.84 -6.14 0.32
N TRP A 267 17.29 -5.37 -0.65
CA TRP A 267 18.66 -4.83 -0.68
C TRP A 267 18.98 -3.96 0.54
N ASP A 268 17.96 -3.29 1.10
CA ASP A 268 18.13 -2.48 2.32
C ASP A 268 18.31 -3.32 3.61
N GLU A 269 18.09 -4.63 3.56
CA GLU A 269 18.32 -5.56 4.67
C GLU A 269 19.74 -6.19 4.62
N LEU A 270 20.52 -5.83 3.59
CA LEU A 270 21.85 -6.40 3.33
C LEU A 270 22.95 -5.88 4.25
#